data_b05695e5b7e0f0d8e028644baf5bee55
#
_entry.id   b05695e5b7e0f0d8e028644baf5bee55
#
_cell.length_a   1.000
_cell.length_b   1.000
_cell.length_c   1.000
_cell.angle_alpha   90.00
_cell.angle_beta   90.00
_cell.angle_gamma   90.00
#
_symmetry.space_group_name_H-M   'P 1'
#
loop_
_entity.id
_entity.type
_entity.pdbx_description
1 polymer ?
#
loop_
_entity_poly.entity_id
_entity_poly.type
_entity_poly.pdbx_seq_one_letter_code
_entity_poly.pdbx_strand_id
1 'polypeptide(L)'
;MIKKLVLLGTILCGLTFLTACSSVTHGSNAGGGYSYGTGPNKTKPYPQTTKVNIQGVGGAKPIYEKQRSNGCNKDYTVLGKNYMVWRGCDSYIEEGVASWYGPGFNGKKTSNGEVYNQKGYTAAHKNLPLPSYLKVTNLTNGKKVIVRVNDRGPFVGTRIIELSEGSARAIGMIGAGTAKVRIELINVNSNGTYANAYGMPSGYNISPSNNYFSNNTSSSKTTSKIKNIVNNSKVNSIFKSASKGSNYIQLVACNSDLLAAEIKKEASTKTKYPVIIAKDGNVNRVLVGPLSDSAARGALQTLKAKGYTDCFIKKF
;
A
#
# COMPACT_ATOMS: atom_id res chain seq x y z
N MET A 1 11.94 52.35 56.28
CA MET A 1 10.85 53.25 56.71
C MET A 1 9.59 52.84 56.00
N ILE A 2 8.58 52.56 56.82
CA ILE A 2 7.11 52.71 56.59
C ILE A 2 6.52 51.68 55.63
N LYS A 3 6.00 50.60 56.12
CA LYS A 3 4.68 50.35 56.79
C LYS A 3 3.47 50.34 55.85
N LYS A 4 2.79 49.16 55.92
CA LYS A 4 1.33 48.96 56.02
C LYS A 4 0.60 48.78 54.68
N LEU A 5 -0.46 48.02 54.51
CA LEU A 5 -1.35 47.29 55.44
C LEU A 5 -2.25 46.36 54.62
N VAL A 6 -2.51 45.22 55.16
CA VAL A 6 -3.59 44.23 55.02
C VAL A 6 -4.92 44.80 54.52
N LEU A 7 -5.63 44.09 53.69
CA LEU A 7 -7.03 43.77 53.98
C LEU A 7 -7.50 42.46 53.33
N LEU A 8 -8.03 41.60 54.16
CA LEU A 8 -8.81 40.38 53.86
C LEU A 8 -10.08 40.72 53.13
N GLY A 9 -10.48 39.86 52.24
CA GLY A 9 -11.83 39.85 51.69
C GLY A 9 -12.19 38.47 51.17
N THR A 10 -12.64 37.61 52.10
CA THR A 10 -13.32 36.35 51.81
C THR A 10 -14.69 36.62 51.24
N ILE A 11 -15.00 36.13 50.04
CA ILE A 11 -16.35 35.86 49.63
C ILE A 11 -16.45 34.47 49.02
N LEU A 12 -17.10 33.63 49.77
CA LEU A 12 -17.60 32.30 49.46
C LEU A 12 -18.86 32.46 48.62
N CYS A 13 -18.91 31.92 47.38
CA CYS A 13 -20.21 31.60 46.80
C CYS A 13 -20.07 30.59 45.65
N GLY A 14 -20.69 29.45 45.83
CA GLY A 14 -21.60 28.83 44.89
C GLY A 14 -21.00 27.93 43.83
N LEU A 15 -20.83 26.63 44.15
CA LEU A 15 -20.89 25.56 43.15
C LEU A 15 -22.22 25.63 42.41
N THR A 16 -22.16 25.81 41.10
CA THR A 16 -23.22 25.32 40.20
C THR A 16 -22.55 24.53 39.09
N PHE A 17 -22.67 23.22 39.18
CA PHE A 17 -22.41 22.33 38.06
C PHE A 17 -23.50 22.58 37.02
N LEU A 18 -23.15 23.26 35.94
CA LEU A 18 -23.92 23.26 34.70
C LEU A 18 -23.37 22.20 33.80
N THR A 19 -24.01 21.03 33.79
CA THR A 19 -23.89 20.04 32.74
C THR A 19 -24.44 20.65 31.46
N ALA A 20 -23.56 21.19 30.64
CA ALA A 20 -23.91 21.57 29.28
C ALA A 20 -23.91 20.31 28.42
N CYS A 21 -25.09 19.70 28.24
CA CYS A 21 -25.34 18.83 27.10
C CYS A 21 -25.26 19.70 25.85
N SER A 22 -24.10 19.66 25.19
CA SER A 22 -23.95 20.18 23.85
C SER A 22 -24.66 19.24 22.90
N SER A 23 -25.89 19.57 22.54
CA SER A 23 -26.53 19.04 21.35
C SER A 23 -25.67 19.40 20.13
N VAL A 24 -24.99 18.41 19.56
CA VAL A 24 -24.30 18.55 18.29
C VAL A 24 -25.36 18.73 17.21
N THR A 25 -25.62 19.97 16.85
CA THR A 25 -26.36 20.30 15.65
C THR A 25 -25.51 19.84 14.46
N HIS A 26 -26.07 18.94 13.67
CA HIS A 26 -25.50 18.56 12.38
C HIS A 26 -25.55 19.77 11.43
N GLY A 27 -24.48 20.55 11.45
CA GLY A 27 -24.22 21.53 10.42
C GLY A 27 -23.74 20.80 9.16
N SER A 28 -24.53 20.84 8.11
CA SER A 28 -24.16 20.43 6.75
C SER A 28 -23.07 21.36 6.23
N ASN A 29 -21.81 21.04 6.47
CA ASN A 29 -20.67 21.61 5.77
C ASN A 29 -20.10 20.60 4.80
N ALA A 30 -20.36 20.82 3.52
CA ALA A 30 -19.67 20.20 2.40
C ALA A 30 -18.17 20.51 2.50
N GLY A 31 -17.33 19.48 2.65
CA GLY A 31 -15.88 19.64 2.52
C GLY A 31 -15.00 18.96 3.55
N GLY A 32 -15.53 18.21 4.49
CA GLY A 32 -14.71 17.42 5.42
C GLY A 32 -14.21 16.13 4.76
N GLY A 33 -12.97 16.12 4.27
CA GLY A 33 -12.30 14.89 3.81
C GLY A 33 -12.13 13.92 4.99
N TYR A 34 -12.90 12.84 5.01
CA TYR A 34 -12.74 11.79 6.01
C TYR A 34 -11.52 10.95 5.64
N SER A 35 -10.40 11.20 6.30
CA SER A 35 -9.22 10.35 6.18
C SER A 35 -9.33 9.19 7.16
N TYR A 36 -9.61 8.00 6.65
CA TYR A 36 -9.59 6.77 7.47
C TYR A 36 -8.18 6.21 7.65
N GLY A 37 -7.18 6.80 7.04
CA GLY A 37 -5.77 6.44 7.11
C GLY A 37 -5.50 4.95 6.93
N THR A 38 -4.54 4.64 6.10
CA THR A 38 -4.02 3.29 5.90
C THR A 38 -2.92 2.99 6.91
N GLY A 39 -2.73 1.73 7.26
CA GLY A 39 -1.61 1.33 8.10
C GLY A 39 -1.94 0.21 9.08
N PRO A 40 -1.03 -0.02 10.04
CA PRO A 40 -1.23 -1.00 11.07
C PRO A 40 -2.41 -0.61 11.98
N ASN A 41 -3.14 -1.62 12.43
CA ASN A 41 -4.24 -1.47 13.41
C ASN A 41 -5.34 -0.46 13.02
N LYS A 42 -5.49 -0.16 11.74
CA LYS A 42 -6.61 0.68 11.27
C LYS A 42 -7.88 -0.15 11.18
N THR A 43 -8.93 0.37 11.77
CA THR A 43 -10.26 -0.22 11.66
C THR A 43 -10.76 -0.15 10.21
N LYS A 44 -11.63 -1.10 9.84
CA LYS A 44 -12.33 -1.03 8.57
C LYS A 44 -13.13 0.28 8.50
N PRO A 45 -13.04 1.05 7.40
CA PRO A 45 -13.79 2.29 7.26
C PRO A 45 -15.30 2.05 7.27
N TYR A 46 -16.04 3.03 7.79
CA TYR A 46 -17.49 3.02 7.69
C TYR A 46 -17.93 3.24 6.24
N PRO A 47 -19.07 2.67 5.82
CA PRO A 47 -19.62 2.88 4.49
C PRO A 47 -19.80 4.38 4.20
N GLN A 48 -19.38 4.81 3.01
CA GLN A 48 -19.56 6.18 2.52
C GLN A 48 -20.83 6.25 1.69
N THR A 49 -21.60 7.29 1.87
CA THR A 49 -22.83 7.53 1.09
C THR A 49 -22.56 8.15 -0.28
N THR A 50 -21.40 8.78 -0.44
CA THR A 50 -21.03 9.47 -1.70
C THR A 50 -20.63 8.49 -2.77
N LYS A 51 -21.35 8.53 -3.90
CA LYS A 51 -21.00 7.70 -5.07
C LYS A 51 -19.78 8.25 -5.82
N VAL A 52 -18.94 7.35 -6.28
CA VAL A 52 -17.72 7.67 -7.02
C VAL A 52 -18.04 7.95 -8.49
N ASN A 53 -17.73 9.16 -8.97
CA ASN A 53 -17.87 9.49 -10.39
C ASN A 53 -16.67 8.93 -11.18
N ILE A 54 -16.91 7.98 -12.09
CA ILE A 54 -15.89 7.36 -12.96
C ILE A 54 -16.08 7.69 -14.43
N GLN A 55 -16.99 8.61 -14.78
CA GLN A 55 -17.27 8.98 -16.16
C GLN A 55 -16.01 9.47 -16.88
N GLY A 56 -15.65 8.80 -17.98
CA GLY A 56 -14.51 9.15 -18.82
C GLY A 56 -13.13 8.93 -18.20
N VAL A 57 -13.03 8.29 -17.01
CA VAL A 57 -11.74 8.02 -16.37
C VAL A 57 -11.09 6.80 -17.04
N GLY A 58 -9.87 6.98 -17.55
CA GLY A 58 -9.07 5.91 -18.14
C GLY A 58 -8.37 5.04 -17.10
N GLY A 59 -7.72 3.97 -17.56
CA GLY A 59 -6.94 3.07 -16.72
C GLY A 59 -7.44 1.63 -16.72
N ALA A 60 -7.42 0.97 -15.57
CA ALA A 60 -7.97 -0.37 -15.41
C ALA A 60 -9.48 -0.37 -15.61
N LYS A 61 -10.01 -1.47 -16.15
CA LYS A 61 -11.46 -1.68 -16.29
C LYS A 61 -11.98 -2.37 -15.03
N PRO A 62 -12.83 -1.72 -14.20
CA PRO A 62 -13.39 -2.38 -13.03
C PRO A 62 -14.36 -3.49 -13.46
N ILE A 63 -14.08 -4.70 -13.01
CA ILE A 63 -14.92 -5.89 -13.21
C ILE A 63 -15.16 -6.56 -11.87
N TYR A 64 -16.18 -7.40 -11.79
CA TYR A 64 -16.34 -8.23 -10.61
C TYR A 64 -15.23 -9.28 -10.54
N GLU A 65 -14.50 -9.29 -9.44
CA GLU A 65 -13.51 -10.31 -9.13
C GLU A 65 -13.77 -10.87 -7.73
N LYS A 66 -13.98 -12.18 -7.64
CA LYS A 66 -14.17 -12.83 -6.35
C LYS A 66 -12.90 -12.74 -5.52
N GLN A 67 -12.99 -12.08 -4.38
CA GLN A 67 -11.88 -11.97 -3.44
C GLN A 67 -11.62 -13.34 -2.79
N ARG A 68 -10.35 -13.72 -2.68
CA ARG A 68 -9.97 -14.95 -1.96
C ARG A 68 -10.08 -14.70 -0.46
N SER A 69 -10.57 -15.70 0.29
CA SER A 69 -10.68 -15.62 1.75
C SER A 69 -9.35 -15.89 2.48
N ASN A 70 -8.33 -16.33 1.77
CA ASN A 70 -7.02 -16.72 2.32
C ASN A 70 -5.85 -16.08 1.56
N GLY A 71 -4.62 -16.47 1.91
CA GLY A 71 -3.40 -15.98 1.27
C GLY A 71 -3.23 -14.46 1.45
N CYS A 72 -3.20 -13.71 0.36
CA CYS A 72 -3.00 -12.26 0.36
C CYS A 72 -4.09 -11.45 1.06
N ASN A 73 -5.23 -12.07 1.42
CA ASN A 73 -6.34 -11.43 2.13
C ASN A 73 -6.48 -11.86 3.60
N LYS A 74 -5.47 -12.51 4.18
CA LYS A 74 -5.33 -12.65 5.64
C LYS A 74 -4.62 -11.43 6.22
N ASP A 75 -4.89 -11.15 7.49
CA ASP A 75 -4.12 -10.18 8.25
C ASP A 75 -2.65 -10.60 8.29
N TYR A 76 -1.74 -9.65 8.28
CA TYR A 76 -0.32 -9.94 8.09
C TYR A 76 0.56 -8.97 8.87
N THR A 77 1.81 -9.36 9.10
CA THR A 77 2.80 -8.55 9.82
C THR A 77 3.97 -8.22 8.91
N VAL A 78 4.34 -6.94 8.85
CA VAL A 78 5.53 -6.45 8.15
C VAL A 78 6.27 -5.47 9.03
N LEU A 79 7.58 -5.66 9.22
CA LEU A 79 8.45 -4.81 10.04
C LEU A 79 7.87 -4.60 11.46
N GLY A 80 7.35 -5.68 12.08
CA GLY A 80 6.75 -5.64 13.41
C GLY A 80 5.40 -4.95 13.53
N LYS A 81 4.82 -4.53 12.42
CA LYS A 81 3.51 -3.88 12.40
C LYS A 81 2.46 -4.82 11.84
N ASN A 82 1.38 -5.01 12.58
CA ASN A 82 0.25 -5.82 12.16
C ASN A 82 -0.69 -5.02 11.27
N TYR A 83 -1.05 -5.56 10.13
CA TYR A 83 -1.96 -4.95 9.17
C TYR A 83 -3.23 -5.78 9.05
N MET A 84 -4.36 -5.14 9.31
CA MET A 84 -5.68 -5.74 9.12
C MET A 84 -6.09 -5.61 7.66
N VAL A 85 -6.55 -6.71 7.05
CA VAL A 85 -7.18 -6.66 5.72
C VAL A 85 -8.68 -6.41 5.89
N TRP A 86 -9.19 -5.37 5.30
CA TRP A 86 -10.59 -4.93 5.40
C TRP A 86 -11.53 -5.76 4.50
N ARG A 87 -11.61 -7.06 4.79
CA ARG A 87 -12.50 -7.97 4.05
C ARG A 87 -13.95 -7.47 4.04
N GLY A 88 -14.60 -7.52 2.87
CA GLY A 88 -15.95 -6.97 2.69
C GLY A 88 -16.00 -5.43 2.85
N CYS A 89 -14.91 -4.72 2.54
CA CYS A 89 -14.93 -3.27 2.40
C CYS A 89 -15.66 -2.90 1.11
N ASP A 90 -16.76 -2.20 1.23
CA ASP A 90 -17.64 -1.82 0.13
C ASP A 90 -17.57 -0.33 -0.21
N SER A 91 -16.96 0.48 0.65
CA SER A 91 -16.67 1.88 0.36
C SER A 91 -15.45 2.36 1.12
N TYR A 92 -14.65 3.20 0.49
CA TYR A 92 -13.46 3.79 1.11
C TYR A 92 -12.99 5.01 0.32
N ILE A 93 -12.64 6.07 1.04
CA ILE A 93 -12.07 7.30 0.48
C ILE A 93 -10.97 7.75 1.42
N GLU A 94 -9.80 8.09 0.87
CA GLU A 94 -8.70 8.68 1.63
C GLU A 94 -7.91 9.67 0.79
N GLU A 95 -7.40 10.71 1.43
CA GLU A 95 -6.41 11.63 0.85
C GLU A 95 -5.06 11.45 1.54
N GLY A 96 -4.00 11.44 0.75
CA GLY A 96 -2.66 11.24 1.27
C GLY A 96 -1.60 11.27 0.18
N VAL A 97 -0.42 10.77 0.50
CA VAL A 97 0.70 10.74 -0.43
C VAL A 97 0.75 9.41 -1.17
N ALA A 98 0.77 9.48 -2.50
CA ALA A 98 1.11 8.35 -3.37
C ALA A 98 2.60 8.37 -3.72
N SER A 99 3.17 7.18 -3.94
CA SER A 99 4.43 6.96 -4.64
C SER A 99 4.23 6.01 -5.82
N TRP A 100 5.29 5.69 -6.53
CA TRP A 100 5.27 4.63 -7.54
C TRP A 100 6.49 3.72 -7.39
N TYR A 101 6.40 2.48 -7.87
CA TYR A 101 7.41 1.44 -7.63
C TYR A 101 8.82 1.77 -8.13
N GLY A 102 8.96 2.71 -9.08
CA GLY A 102 10.24 2.96 -9.73
C GLY A 102 10.66 1.82 -10.69
N PRO A 103 11.79 1.99 -11.35
CA PRO A 103 12.28 1.00 -12.33
C PRO A 103 12.78 -0.28 -11.64
N GLY A 104 12.80 -1.39 -12.40
CA GLY A 104 13.43 -2.64 -11.96
C GLY A 104 12.50 -3.65 -11.28
N PHE A 105 11.20 -3.41 -11.26
CA PHE A 105 10.22 -4.33 -10.68
C PHE A 105 9.42 -5.13 -11.71
N ASN A 106 9.50 -4.77 -12.98
CA ASN A 106 8.74 -5.44 -14.03
C ASN A 106 9.03 -6.96 -14.07
N GLY A 107 8.00 -7.76 -14.21
CA GLY A 107 8.09 -9.22 -14.24
C GLY A 107 8.17 -9.92 -12.88
N LYS A 108 8.21 -9.19 -11.75
CA LYS A 108 8.21 -9.77 -10.41
C LYS A 108 6.79 -10.09 -9.94
N LYS A 109 6.67 -11.03 -9.00
CA LYS A 109 5.38 -11.39 -8.42
C LYS A 109 4.91 -10.37 -7.39
N THR A 110 3.63 -10.02 -7.47
CA THR A 110 2.90 -9.24 -6.48
C THR A 110 2.39 -10.12 -5.32
N SER A 111 1.82 -9.52 -4.29
CA SER A 111 1.31 -10.25 -3.11
C SER A 111 0.16 -11.19 -3.43
N ASN A 112 -0.64 -10.92 -4.46
CA ASN A 112 -1.69 -11.84 -4.92
C ASN A 112 -1.19 -12.90 -5.92
N GLY A 113 0.14 -12.91 -6.23
CA GLY A 113 0.79 -13.90 -7.08
C GLY A 113 0.82 -13.58 -8.57
N GLU A 114 0.28 -12.44 -8.97
CA GLU A 114 0.33 -11.98 -10.36
C GLU A 114 1.73 -11.47 -10.74
N VAL A 115 2.00 -11.47 -12.04
CA VAL A 115 3.24 -10.86 -12.57
C VAL A 115 3.02 -9.37 -12.73
N TYR A 116 3.86 -8.57 -12.06
CA TYR A 116 3.81 -7.11 -12.16
C TYR A 116 4.19 -6.64 -13.56
N ASN A 117 3.29 -5.87 -14.16
CA ASN A 117 3.53 -5.14 -15.40
C ASN A 117 3.64 -3.64 -15.09
N GLN A 118 4.84 -3.07 -15.25
CA GLN A 118 5.08 -1.66 -14.96
C GLN A 118 4.24 -0.71 -15.83
N LYS A 119 3.87 -1.10 -17.04
CA LYS A 119 3.04 -0.30 -17.96
C LYS A 119 1.53 -0.46 -17.69
N GLY A 120 1.14 -1.45 -16.86
CA GLY A 120 -0.25 -1.67 -16.48
C GLY A 120 -0.79 -0.61 -15.53
N TYR A 121 -2.09 -0.64 -15.30
CA TYR A 121 -2.77 0.25 -14.35
C TYR A 121 -3.05 -0.49 -13.05
N THR A 122 -1.98 -0.72 -12.27
CA THR A 122 -2.05 -1.46 -11.00
C THR A 122 -1.49 -0.64 -9.83
N ALA A 123 -1.77 -1.09 -8.62
CA ALA A 123 -1.29 -0.45 -7.40
C ALA A 123 -1.13 -1.42 -6.24
N ALA A 124 -0.40 -0.99 -5.19
CA ALA A 124 -0.38 -1.62 -3.87
C ALA A 124 -1.14 -0.79 -2.84
N HIS A 125 -1.83 -1.47 -1.94
CA HIS A 125 -2.50 -0.89 -0.79
C HIS A 125 -2.38 -1.79 0.44
N LYS A 126 -2.27 -1.17 1.63
CA LYS A 126 -2.00 -1.91 2.88
C LYS A 126 -3.17 -2.78 3.32
N ASN A 127 -4.39 -2.25 3.30
CA ASN A 127 -5.54 -2.82 4.01
C ASN A 127 -6.67 -3.31 3.10
N LEU A 128 -6.83 -2.76 1.87
CA LEU A 128 -7.91 -3.19 0.98
C LEU A 128 -7.76 -4.67 0.58
N PRO A 129 -8.87 -5.41 0.42
CA PRO A 129 -8.81 -6.77 -0.10
C PRO A 129 -8.29 -6.78 -1.54
N LEU A 130 -7.58 -7.86 -1.91
CA LEU A 130 -7.03 -8.03 -3.24
C LEU A 130 -7.83 -9.09 -4.03
N PRO A 131 -8.19 -8.78 -5.28
CA PRO A 131 -8.06 -7.48 -5.92
C PRO A 131 -9.17 -6.50 -5.51
N SER A 132 -8.90 -5.20 -5.66
CA SER A 132 -9.86 -4.10 -5.53
C SER A 132 -9.61 -3.06 -6.61
N TYR A 133 -10.58 -2.20 -6.89
CA TYR A 133 -10.41 -1.10 -7.84
C TYR A 133 -10.52 0.25 -7.15
N LEU A 134 -9.61 1.16 -7.50
CA LEU A 134 -9.60 2.52 -6.98
C LEU A 134 -9.61 3.53 -8.12
N LYS A 135 -10.39 4.60 -7.99
CA LYS A 135 -10.14 5.84 -8.70
C LYS A 135 -9.09 6.62 -7.92
N VAL A 136 -8.01 6.97 -8.58
CA VAL A 136 -6.93 7.81 -8.03
C VAL A 136 -6.97 9.16 -8.72
N THR A 137 -7.09 10.22 -7.94
CA THR A 137 -7.07 11.61 -8.42
C THR A 137 -5.83 12.31 -7.86
N ASN A 138 -4.98 12.85 -8.72
CA ASN A 138 -3.90 13.72 -8.32
C ASN A 138 -4.47 15.09 -7.98
N LEU A 139 -4.36 15.50 -6.72
CA LEU A 139 -4.96 16.72 -6.20
C LEU A 139 -4.27 18.00 -6.69
N THR A 140 -3.04 17.88 -7.21
CA THR A 140 -2.29 19.03 -7.72
C THR A 140 -2.71 19.43 -9.13
N ASN A 141 -3.05 18.45 -10.00
CA ASN A 141 -3.33 18.70 -11.42
C ASN A 141 -4.70 18.18 -11.89
N GLY A 142 -5.49 17.56 -11.00
CA GLY A 142 -6.82 17.04 -11.29
C GLY A 142 -6.86 15.78 -12.18
N LYS A 143 -5.71 15.26 -12.65
CA LYS A 143 -5.66 14.05 -13.48
C LYS A 143 -6.09 12.83 -12.68
N LYS A 144 -6.80 11.93 -13.37
CA LYS A 144 -7.43 10.75 -12.74
C LYS A 144 -7.05 9.49 -13.49
N VAL A 145 -6.98 8.38 -12.75
CA VAL A 145 -6.80 7.04 -13.30
C VAL A 145 -7.54 6.02 -12.45
N ILE A 146 -8.08 4.99 -13.08
CA ILE A 146 -8.57 3.81 -12.36
C ILE A 146 -7.44 2.79 -12.31
N VAL A 147 -7.18 2.26 -11.10
CA VAL A 147 -6.14 1.25 -10.88
C VAL A 147 -6.73 0.00 -10.25
N ARG A 148 -6.14 -1.14 -10.56
CA ARG A 148 -6.44 -2.42 -9.91
C ARG A 148 -5.40 -2.68 -8.84
N VAL A 149 -5.83 -2.75 -7.58
CA VAL A 149 -4.98 -3.05 -6.43
C VAL A 149 -4.74 -4.55 -6.39
N ASN A 150 -3.53 -4.99 -6.61
CA ASN A 150 -3.14 -6.40 -6.65
C ASN A 150 -1.91 -6.71 -5.78
N ASP A 151 -1.43 -5.72 -5.00
CA ASP A 151 -0.25 -5.89 -4.16
C ASP A 151 -0.43 -5.23 -2.78
N ARG A 152 0.49 -5.54 -1.84
CA ARG A 152 0.57 -4.99 -0.49
C ARG A 152 1.67 -3.95 -0.39
N GLY A 153 1.41 -2.88 0.33
CA GLY A 153 2.28 -1.71 0.55
C GLY A 153 1.53 -0.40 0.34
N PRO A 154 2.23 0.73 0.35
CA PRO A 154 3.63 0.94 0.71
C PRO A 154 3.86 0.80 2.22
N PHE A 155 5.06 0.34 2.61
CA PHE A 155 5.41 0.15 4.03
C PHE A 155 6.40 1.20 4.55
N VAL A 156 6.77 2.15 3.71
CA VAL A 156 7.70 3.23 4.00
C VAL A 156 6.97 4.56 4.14
N GLY A 157 7.23 5.26 5.25
CA GLY A 157 6.64 6.56 5.55
C GLY A 157 5.11 6.51 5.70
N THR A 158 4.47 7.66 5.42
CA THR A 158 3.03 7.87 5.56
C THR A 158 2.25 7.67 4.25
N ARG A 159 2.88 7.09 3.23
CA ARG A 159 2.24 6.86 1.92
C ARG A 159 1.04 5.94 2.03
N ILE A 160 -0.03 6.27 1.29
CA ILE A 160 -1.28 5.52 1.33
C ILE A 160 -1.40 4.49 0.19
N ILE A 161 -0.78 4.77 -0.95
CA ILE A 161 -0.83 3.93 -2.15
C ILE A 161 0.51 3.97 -2.89
N GLU A 162 0.87 2.88 -3.56
CA GLU A 162 2.01 2.81 -4.45
C GLU A 162 1.55 2.39 -5.84
N LEU A 163 1.82 3.22 -6.84
CA LEU A 163 1.30 3.07 -8.20
C LEU A 163 2.31 2.34 -9.10
N SER A 164 1.80 1.64 -10.12
CA SER A 164 2.62 1.23 -11.26
C SER A 164 3.12 2.45 -12.03
N GLU A 165 4.16 2.28 -12.84
CA GLU A 165 4.67 3.35 -13.72
C GLU A 165 3.58 3.86 -14.67
N GLY A 166 2.79 2.96 -15.29
CA GLY A 166 1.68 3.34 -16.17
C GLY A 166 0.64 4.20 -15.46
N SER A 167 0.27 3.83 -14.23
CA SER A 167 -0.65 4.62 -13.39
C SER A 167 -0.07 5.98 -13.01
N ALA A 168 1.21 6.02 -12.61
CA ALA A 168 1.89 7.25 -12.21
C ALA A 168 2.04 8.23 -13.38
N ARG A 169 2.30 7.73 -14.60
CA ARG A 169 2.31 8.53 -15.85
C ARG A 169 0.94 9.12 -16.15
N ALA A 170 -0.12 8.31 -16.02
CA ALA A 170 -1.48 8.74 -16.30
C ALA A 170 -1.91 9.94 -15.44
N ILE A 171 -1.47 10.00 -14.19
CA ILE A 171 -1.76 11.13 -13.29
C ILE A 171 -0.64 12.19 -13.22
N GLY A 172 0.41 12.05 -14.06
CA GLY A 172 1.46 13.07 -14.22
C GLY A 172 2.36 13.23 -13.00
N MET A 173 2.73 12.15 -12.28
CA MET A 173 3.56 12.22 -11.08
C MET A 173 4.97 11.63 -11.22
N ILE A 174 5.35 11.10 -12.39
CA ILE A 174 6.63 10.41 -12.58
C ILE A 174 7.83 11.28 -12.18
N GLY A 175 7.88 12.53 -12.64
CA GLY A 175 9.02 13.44 -12.39
C GLY A 175 9.19 13.77 -10.92
N ALA A 176 8.09 13.97 -10.20
CA ALA A 176 8.11 14.30 -8.77
C ALA A 176 8.31 13.05 -7.87
N GLY A 177 8.10 11.85 -8.40
CA GLY A 177 8.18 10.60 -7.65
C GLY A 177 7.03 10.36 -6.65
N THR A 178 6.42 11.41 -6.15
CA THR A 178 5.27 11.39 -5.23
C THR A 178 4.23 12.43 -5.61
N ALA A 179 2.99 12.25 -5.17
CA ALA A 179 1.92 13.24 -5.33
C ALA A 179 0.90 13.15 -4.17
N LYS A 180 0.25 14.29 -3.86
CA LYS A 180 -0.97 14.25 -3.04
C LYS A 180 -2.11 13.73 -3.91
N VAL A 181 -2.77 12.69 -3.43
CA VAL A 181 -3.86 12.02 -4.15
C VAL A 181 -5.07 11.83 -3.26
N ARG A 182 -6.23 11.74 -3.91
CA ARG A 182 -7.46 11.18 -3.34
C ARG A 182 -7.69 9.83 -3.99
N ILE A 183 -7.90 8.80 -3.16
CA ILE A 183 -8.25 7.45 -3.60
C ILE A 183 -9.69 7.14 -3.19
N GLU A 184 -10.45 6.51 -4.09
CA GLU A 184 -11.87 6.22 -3.91
C GLU A 184 -12.14 4.79 -4.39
N LEU A 185 -12.64 3.93 -3.50
CA LEU A 185 -12.93 2.53 -3.82
C LEU A 185 -14.11 2.43 -4.78
N ILE A 186 -13.94 1.64 -5.84
CA ILE A 186 -14.99 1.28 -6.79
C ILE A 186 -15.40 -0.17 -6.50
N ASN A 187 -16.62 -0.36 -6.07
CA ASN A 187 -17.16 -1.68 -5.78
C ASN A 187 -18.03 -2.17 -6.96
N VAL A 188 -17.72 -3.39 -7.43
CA VAL A 188 -18.40 -4.01 -8.56
C VAL A 188 -19.19 -5.22 -8.07
N ASN A 189 -20.48 -5.24 -8.35
CA ASN A 189 -21.37 -6.34 -8.02
C ASN A 189 -21.13 -7.56 -8.93
N SER A 190 -21.57 -8.73 -8.51
CA SER A 190 -21.43 -9.98 -9.28
C SER A 190 -22.12 -9.94 -10.66
N ASN A 191 -23.12 -9.07 -10.84
CA ASN A 191 -23.77 -8.84 -12.11
C ASN A 191 -23.06 -7.78 -13.00
N GLY A 192 -21.87 -7.30 -12.60
CA GLY A 192 -21.07 -6.32 -13.34
C GLY A 192 -21.49 -4.85 -13.15
N THR A 193 -22.53 -4.57 -12.35
CA THR A 193 -22.93 -3.19 -12.03
C THR A 193 -22.05 -2.59 -10.92
N TYR A 194 -21.99 -1.28 -10.85
CA TYR A 194 -21.26 -0.58 -9.77
C TYR A 194 -22.17 -0.33 -8.57
N ALA A 195 -21.76 -0.79 -7.38
CA ALA A 195 -22.52 -0.60 -6.15
C ALA A 195 -22.45 0.85 -5.66
N ASN A 196 -21.26 1.44 -5.70
CA ASN A 196 -20.97 2.76 -5.13
C ASN A 196 -20.39 3.76 -6.15
N ALA A 197 -20.44 3.47 -7.45
CA ALA A 197 -19.92 4.35 -8.49
C ALA A 197 -20.96 4.59 -9.57
N TYR A 198 -20.78 5.65 -10.36
CA TYR A 198 -21.61 5.98 -11.51
C TYR A 198 -20.77 6.52 -12.68
N GLY A 199 -21.35 6.48 -13.86
CA GLY A 199 -20.68 6.84 -15.10
C GLY A 199 -19.92 5.65 -15.70
N MET A 200 -19.39 5.85 -16.90
CA MET A 200 -18.66 4.82 -17.66
C MET A 200 -17.21 5.20 -17.76
N PRO A 201 -16.27 4.29 -17.42
CA PRO A 201 -14.85 4.50 -17.67
C PRO A 201 -14.56 4.69 -19.15
N SER A 202 -13.46 5.39 -19.47
CA SER A 202 -13.02 5.57 -20.86
C SER A 202 -12.68 4.22 -21.50
N GLY A 203 -13.12 4.03 -22.75
CA GLY A 203 -12.89 2.79 -23.49
C GLY A 203 -13.80 1.62 -23.08
N TYR A 204 -14.85 1.87 -22.33
CA TYR A 204 -15.87 0.88 -21.98
C TYR A 204 -16.99 0.93 -23.01
N ASN A 205 -16.94 0.06 -24.02
CA ASN A 205 -18.06 -0.19 -24.91
C ASN A 205 -18.89 -1.33 -24.34
N ILE A 206 -20.06 -1.03 -23.80
CA ILE A 206 -21.04 -2.09 -23.46
C ILE A 206 -21.75 -2.45 -24.75
N SER A 207 -21.40 -3.59 -25.35
CA SER A 207 -22.35 -4.37 -26.13
C SER A 207 -23.23 -5.14 -25.14
N PRO A 208 -24.56 -5.11 -25.26
CA PRO A 208 -25.47 -5.77 -24.30
C PRO A 208 -25.42 -7.29 -24.30
N SER A 209 -24.54 -7.89 -25.05
CA SER A 209 -24.36 -9.34 -25.09
C SER A 209 -22.89 -9.68 -25.25
N ASN A 210 -22.23 -9.94 -24.12
CA ASN A 210 -21.17 -10.96 -24.12
C ASN A 210 -20.79 -11.30 -22.69
N ASN A 211 -21.17 -12.49 -22.28
CA ASN A 211 -20.60 -13.24 -21.19
C ASN A 211 -19.08 -13.35 -21.39
N TYR A 212 -18.29 -12.47 -20.73
CA TYR A 212 -16.85 -12.63 -20.67
C TYR A 212 -16.48 -13.59 -19.52
N PHE A 213 -16.92 -14.83 -19.63
CA PHE A 213 -16.20 -15.98 -19.12
C PHE A 213 -15.67 -16.75 -20.32
N SER A 214 -14.59 -16.27 -20.90
CA SER A 214 -13.81 -17.07 -21.83
C SER A 214 -12.53 -17.44 -21.13
N ASN A 215 -12.50 -18.70 -20.69
CA ASN A 215 -11.29 -19.45 -20.39
C ASN A 215 -10.34 -19.33 -21.58
N ASN A 216 -9.32 -18.50 -21.48
CA ASN A 216 -8.17 -18.60 -22.40
C ASN A 216 -7.25 -19.71 -21.90
N THR A 217 -7.72 -20.94 -21.96
CA THR A 217 -6.93 -22.10 -22.32
C THR A 217 -6.86 -22.15 -23.83
N SER A 218 -5.99 -21.42 -24.43
CA SER A 218 -5.52 -21.66 -25.80
C SER A 218 -4.04 -21.95 -25.72
N SER A 219 -3.80 -23.24 -25.49
CA SER A 219 -2.62 -23.94 -25.95
C SER A 219 -2.45 -23.69 -27.45
N SER A 220 -1.30 -23.26 -27.84
CA SER A 220 -0.45 -23.85 -28.86
C SER A 220 0.21 -22.86 -29.81
N LYS A 221 1.50 -23.11 -29.95
CA LYS A 221 2.34 -22.76 -31.12
C LYS A 221 2.82 -21.31 -31.24
N THR A 222 3.57 -20.82 -30.25
CA THR A 222 4.68 -19.90 -30.55
C THR A 222 5.84 -20.10 -29.56
N THR A 223 6.25 -21.36 -29.36
CA THR A 223 7.29 -21.72 -28.38
C THR A 223 8.70 -21.74 -28.97
N SER A 224 8.94 -21.17 -30.15
CA SER A 224 10.25 -21.26 -30.78
C SER A 224 11.00 -19.94 -31.03
N LYS A 225 10.47 -18.77 -30.59
CA LYS A 225 11.17 -17.48 -30.81
C LYS A 225 11.43 -16.64 -29.54
N ILE A 226 11.05 -17.10 -28.34
CA ILE A 226 11.26 -16.33 -27.10
C ILE A 226 12.39 -16.90 -26.24
N LYS A 227 13.14 -17.91 -26.68
CA LYS A 227 14.30 -18.46 -25.93
C LYS A 227 15.55 -17.57 -25.93
N ASN A 228 15.59 -16.46 -26.68
CA ASN A 228 16.82 -15.66 -26.82
C ASN A 228 16.78 -14.25 -26.24
N ILE A 229 15.79 -13.89 -25.39
CA ILE A 229 15.75 -12.55 -24.79
C ILE A 229 15.80 -12.59 -23.24
N VAL A 230 16.04 -13.74 -22.63
CA VAL A 230 16.13 -13.87 -21.15
C VAL A 230 17.59 -14.06 -20.70
N ASN A 231 18.53 -13.41 -21.37
CA ASN A 231 19.88 -13.21 -20.82
C ASN A 231 20.05 -11.76 -20.39
N ASN A 232 19.24 -11.32 -19.43
CA ASN A 232 19.46 -10.03 -18.80
C ASN A 232 20.15 -10.23 -17.45
N SER A 233 21.49 -10.24 -17.49
CA SER A 233 22.39 -10.34 -16.34
C SER A 233 22.15 -9.27 -15.25
N LYS A 234 21.31 -8.27 -15.50
CA LYS A 234 20.93 -7.24 -14.52
C LYS A 234 19.82 -7.65 -13.55
N VAL A 235 18.98 -8.65 -13.88
CA VAL A 235 17.88 -9.07 -13.00
C VAL A 235 18.38 -9.97 -11.87
N ASN A 236 19.45 -10.74 -12.09
CA ASN A 236 20.04 -11.60 -11.06
C ASN A 236 20.85 -10.84 -9.99
N SER A 237 21.13 -9.55 -10.18
CA SER A 237 21.93 -8.77 -9.21
C SER A 237 21.17 -8.36 -7.93
N ILE A 238 19.86 -8.53 -7.90
CA ILE A 238 19.03 -8.18 -6.73
C ILE A 238 19.01 -9.32 -5.71
N PHE A 239 19.04 -10.57 -6.19
CA PHE A 239 19.03 -11.76 -5.34
C PHE A 239 20.45 -12.29 -5.19
N LYS A 240 20.93 -12.39 -3.97
CA LYS A 240 22.24 -12.97 -3.62
C LYS A 240 22.03 -14.12 -2.65
N SER A 241 22.82 -15.17 -2.78
CA SER A 241 22.87 -16.22 -1.76
C SER A 241 23.53 -15.70 -0.49
N ALA A 242 23.00 -16.09 0.66
CA ALA A 242 23.67 -15.83 1.93
C ALA A 242 24.92 -16.71 2.05
N SER A 243 26.03 -16.14 2.56
CA SER A 243 27.28 -16.86 2.73
C SER A 243 27.17 -17.85 3.90
N LYS A 244 27.52 -19.12 3.64
CA LYS A 244 27.49 -20.19 4.67
C LYS A 244 28.38 -19.82 5.86
N GLY A 245 27.88 -20.04 7.07
CA GLY A 245 28.61 -19.74 8.33
C GLY A 245 28.61 -18.27 8.74
N SER A 246 28.04 -17.38 7.97
CA SER A 246 27.99 -15.94 8.27
C SER A 246 26.72 -15.53 9.00
N ASN A 247 26.82 -14.50 9.84
CA ASN A 247 25.65 -13.88 10.46
C ASN A 247 25.04 -12.84 9.57
N TYR A 248 23.73 -12.82 9.56
CA TYR A 248 22.92 -11.78 8.93
C TYR A 248 21.86 -11.30 9.91
N ILE A 249 21.41 -10.06 9.76
CA ILE A 249 20.18 -9.62 10.42
C ILE A 249 19.04 -9.75 9.43
N GLN A 250 18.10 -10.65 9.71
CA GLN A 250 16.90 -10.78 8.92
C GLN A 250 15.91 -9.69 9.29
N LEU A 251 15.56 -8.83 8.32
CA LEU A 251 14.61 -7.74 8.50
C LEU A 251 13.18 -8.21 8.26
N VAL A 252 12.98 -9.03 7.23
CA VAL A 252 11.68 -9.57 6.84
C VAL A 252 11.84 -10.86 6.06
N ALA A 253 10.81 -11.70 6.10
CA ALA A 253 10.59 -12.81 5.18
C ALA A 253 9.21 -12.65 4.54
N CYS A 254 9.13 -12.58 3.21
CA CYS A 254 7.87 -12.34 2.50
C CYS A 254 7.84 -13.04 1.14
N ASN A 255 6.64 -13.26 0.60
CA ASN A 255 6.46 -13.90 -0.70
C ASN A 255 6.43 -12.89 -1.87
N SER A 256 6.41 -11.58 -1.58
CA SER A 256 6.40 -10.53 -2.59
C SER A 256 7.82 -10.08 -2.92
N ASP A 257 8.22 -10.23 -4.19
CA ASP A 257 9.49 -9.73 -4.70
C ASP A 257 9.55 -8.19 -4.63
N LEU A 258 8.40 -7.53 -4.85
CA LEU A 258 8.26 -6.07 -4.80
C LEU A 258 8.48 -5.55 -3.39
N LEU A 259 7.80 -6.14 -2.41
CA LEU A 259 7.97 -5.80 -1.00
C LEU A 259 9.42 -6.01 -0.53
N ALA A 260 10.01 -7.15 -0.88
CA ALA A 260 11.39 -7.43 -0.50
C ALA A 260 12.37 -6.38 -1.06
N ALA A 261 12.16 -5.96 -2.31
CA ALA A 261 12.99 -4.95 -2.96
C ALA A 261 12.77 -3.54 -2.37
N GLU A 262 11.55 -3.18 -1.99
CA GLU A 262 11.25 -1.92 -1.29
C GLU A 262 11.95 -1.86 0.07
N ILE A 263 11.83 -2.92 0.88
CA ILE A 263 12.48 -3.00 2.18
C ILE A 263 14.01 -2.99 2.04
N LYS A 264 14.57 -3.69 1.05
CA LYS A 264 16.00 -3.62 0.74
C LYS A 264 16.43 -2.18 0.46
N LYS A 265 15.71 -1.47 -0.41
CA LYS A 265 16.02 -0.08 -0.78
C LYS A 265 16.01 0.82 0.44
N GLU A 266 14.97 0.74 1.26
CA GLU A 266 14.86 1.52 2.50
C GLU A 266 15.97 1.17 3.49
N ALA A 267 16.18 -0.11 3.77
CA ALA A 267 17.19 -0.56 4.72
C ALA A 267 18.60 -0.13 4.31
N SER A 268 18.89 -0.10 3.00
CA SER A 268 20.19 0.34 2.48
C SER A 268 20.51 1.80 2.82
N THR A 269 19.51 2.64 3.09
CA THR A 269 19.72 4.02 3.56
C THR A 269 19.93 4.13 5.07
N LYS A 270 19.58 3.08 5.82
CA LYS A 270 19.59 3.07 7.28
C LYS A 270 20.76 2.31 7.91
N THR A 271 21.55 1.60 7.09
CA THR A 271 22.72 0.85 7.55
C THR A 271 23.91 1.01 6.59
N LYS A 272 25.12 0.96 7.16
CA LYS A 272 26.36 0.94 6.37
C LYS A 272 26.70 -0.46 5.81
N TYR A 273 26.00 -1.48 6.26
CA TYR A 273 26.25 -2.85 5.84
C TYR A 273 25.46 -3.21 4.57
N PRO A 274 25.97 -4.15 3.76
CA PRO A 274 25.24 -4.61 2.58
C PRO A 274 23.86 -5.15 2.95
N VAL A 275 22.84 -4.81 2.13
CA VAL A 275 21.50 -5.37 2.24
C VAL A 275 21.23 -6.22 1.02
N ILE A 276 20.93 -7.50 1.24
CA ILE A 276 20.66 -8.47 0.18
C ILE A 276 19.25 -9.05 0.31
N ILE A 277 18.76 -9.62 -0.78
CA ILE A 277 17.55 -10.46 -0.78
C ILE A 277 18.03 -11.88 -1.09
N ALA A 278 17.81 -12.81 -0.17
CA ALA A 278 18.05 -14.23 -0.38
C ALA A 278 16.72 -14.94 -0.63
N LYS A 279 16.65 -15.77 -1.66
CA LYS A 279 15.49 -16.63 -1.93
C LYS A 279 15.61 -17.96 -1.21
N ASP A 280 14.50 -18.38 -0.59
CA ASP A 280 14.33 -19.67 0.04
C ASP A 280 12.98 -20.22 -0.43
N GLY A 281 13.00 -20.99 -1.51
CA GLY A 281 11.80 -21.38 -2.24
C GLY A 281 11.01 -20.15 -2.74
N ASN A 282 9.76 -20.00 -2.31
CA ASN A 282 8.91 -18.86 -2.64
C ASN A 282 9.06 -17.69 -1.65
N VAL A 283 9.93 -17.79 -0.65
CA VAL A 283 10.11 -16.76 0.38
C VAL A 283 11.34 -15.92 0.09
N ASN A 284 11.17 -14.61 0.07
CA ASN A 284 12.25 -13.64 0.00
C ASN A 284 12.63 -13.22 1.43
N ARG A 285 13.91 -13.37 1.77
CA ARG A 285 14.47 -12.89 3.03
C ARG A 285 15.32 -11.66 2.77
N VAL A 286 14.94 -10.52 3.34
CA VAL A 286 15.77 -9.31 3.31
C VAL A 286 16.74 -9.37 4.46
N LEU A 287 18.03 -9.39 4.16
CA LEU A 287 19.12 -9.67 5.06
C LEU A 287 20.14 -8.53 5.03
N VAL A 288 20.61 -8.11 6.21
CA VAL A 288 21.73 -7.18 6.37
C VAL A 288 22.97 -7.98 6.73
N GLY A 289 24.02 -7.88 5.93
CA GLY A 289 25.25 -8.62 6.13
C GLY A 289 25.89 -9.09 4.84
N PRO A 290 26.96 -9.93 4.92
CA PRO A 290 27.43 -10.69 6.09
C PRO A 290 28.08 -9.84 7.18
N LEU A 291 28.00 -10.31 8.44
CA LEU A 291 28.47 -9.60 9.63
C LEU A 291 29.30 -10.54 10.51
N SER A 292 30.32 -9.98 11.20
CA SER A 292 30.96 -10.67 12.32
C SER A 292 30.03 -10.72 13.53
N ASP A 293 30.29 -11.59 14.50
CA ASP A 293 29.47 -11.73 15.71
C ASP A 293 29.37 -10.42 16.50
N SER A 294 30.44 -9.66 16.61
CA SER A 294 30.48 -8.37 17.30
C SER A 294 29.68 -7.31 16.52
N ALA A 295 29.86 -7.24 15.19
CA ALA A 295 29.15 -6.29 14.33
C ALA A 295 27.64 -6.58 14.29
N ALA A 296 27.23 -7.86 14.32
CA ALA A 296 25.83 -8.26 14.28
C ALA A 296 25.02 -7.73 15.47
N ARG A 297 25.59 -7.79 16.69
CA ARG A 297 24.91 -7.28 17.89
C ARG A 297 24.70 -5.77 17.83
N GLY A 298 25.73 -5.00 17.47
CA GLY A 298 25.60 -3.54 17.35
C GLY A 298 24.66 -3.10 16.23
N ALA A 299 24.75 -3.77 15.06
CA ALA A 299 23.86 -3.50 13.93
C ALA A 299 22.40 -3.85 14.24
N LEU A 300 22.15 -4.94 15.00
CA LEU A 300 20.80 -5.32 15.44
C LEU A 300 20.14 -4.22 16.29
N GLN A 301 20.86 -3.71 17.29
CA GLN A 301 20.36 -2.63 18.13
C GLN A 301 20.07 -1.36 17.31
N THR A 302 20.98 -0.99 16.42
CA THR A 302 20.81 0.17 15.53
C THR A 302 19.58 0.03 14.63
N LEU A 303 19.38 -1.14 14.05
CA LEU A 303 18.23 -1.40 13.18
C LEU A 303 16.91 -1.42 13.95
N LYS A 304 16.89 -1.98 15.16
CA LYS A 304 15.71 -1.91 16.04
C LYS A 304 15.34 -0.48 16.40
N ALA A 305 16.31 0.36 16.75
CA ALA A 305 16.10 1.78 17.02
C ALA A 305 15.59 2.55 15.78
N LYS A 306 15.91 2.09 14.57
CA LYS A 306 15.45 2.66 13.29
C LYS A 306 14.13 2.06 12.77
N GLY A 307 13.40 1.33 13.62
CA GLY A 307 12.05 0.84 13.34
C GLY A 307 11.93 -0.60 12.84
N TYR A 308 13.03 -1.36 12.77
CA TYR A 308 13.00 -2.80 12.45
C TYR A 308 12.91 -3.63 13.74
N THR A 309 11.83 -3.46 14.50
CA THR A 309 11.69 -4.01 15.87
C THR A 309 11.81 -5.53 15.93
N ASP A 310 11.32 -6.25 14.91
CA ASP A 310 11.28 -7.73 14.86
C ASP A 310 12.48 -8.35 14.13
N CYS A 311 13.47 -7.52 13.77
CA CYS A 311 14.67 -8.07 13.15
C CYS A 311 15.48 -8.89 14.17
N PHE A 312 16.13 -9.93 13.67
CA PHE A 312 16.93 -10.84 14.50
C PHE A 312 18.16 -11.35 13.73
N ILE A 313 19.16 -11.80 14.50
CA ILE A 313 20.37 -12.39 13.92
C ILE A 313 20.03 -13.81 13.45
N LYS A 314 20.39 -14.12 12.20
CA LYS A 314 20.26 -15.43 11.59
C LYS A 314 21.62 -15.86 11.03
N LYS A 315 22.06 -17.08 11.36
CA LYS A 315 23.25 -17.69 10.80
C LYS A 315 22.86 -18.60 9.63
N PHE A 316 23.58 -18.52 8.53
CA PHE A 316 23.34 -19.31 7.31
C PHE A 316 24.46 -20.33 7.10
#